data_130c7065b4cda8a77567ec3fd62b1e03
#
_entry.id   130c7065b4cda8a77567ec3fd62b1e03
#
_cell.length_a   1.000
_cell.length_b   1.000
_cell.length_c   1.000
_cell.angle_alpha   90.00
_cell.angle_beta   90.00
_cell.angle_gamma   90.00
#
_symmetry.space_group_name_H-M   'P 1'
#
loop_
_entity.id
_entity.type
_entity.pdbx_description
1 polymer ?
#
loop_
_entity_poly.entity_id
_entity_poly.type
_entity_poly.pdbx_seq_one_letter_code
_entity_poly.pdbx_strand_id
1 'polypeptide(L)'
;MKDQITLIRGGTAVVFDGRSHCYLEDGEIAVAGDRIDYVGPRRSDVLADRIVDATGKVVIPGLISSHAHVGAHEGSRLLLDTGQREFIRSGFLHFLPARRSGGPGFLSTQDARASLRYGFATLLRHGVTTVLAFAPAGRDGGGMMLEVAAEFGVRLTWTPIIQGGRYWLNDDGSVDHEDDEAMGLRMLEEAVAFIERHRGANDGRLSGVIAVDEYYASTPRLRRAAKKAADGLSVPFTLHFVEQHREFFETMMKTARTPVQLLADEGVLDRNTILAHCVYLAGHSLVGYPLEDDIGQLGRAGVSVAHSPVAFSRRGVALESFDRYRKAGINVALATDAYPLDLFAEMRMASIMCKAADRNYEAAPASAVFDAATLAGAAALGRDDIGRLANGSFADLVIVDPRTLTIGPNPDPVRMLVHLAGPDNVELVMVGGRVLVEGGRLTVADERQILAEAAASSDGVWAGYRQYNPKGQAVSAAFPPSYRTFGSQP
;
A
#
# COMPACT_ATOMS: atom_id res chain seq x y z
N MET A 1 -34.47 9.26 7.78
CA MET A 1 -34.44 8.00 8.55
C MET A 1 -33.51 8.24 9.72
N LYS A 2 -33.80 7.73 10.94
CA LYS A 2 -32.82 7.79 12.04
C LYS A 2 -31.62 6.92 11.61
N ASP A 3 -30.41 7.44 11.80
CA ASP A 3 -29.21 6.64 11.57
C ASP A 3 -29.20 5.43 12.49
N GLN A 4 -28.86 4.27 11.93
CA GLN A 4 -28.70 3.05 12.70
C GLN A 4 -27.54 3.21 13.68
N ILE A 5 -27.77 2.91 14.95
CA ILE A 5 -26.77 3.01 16.00
C ILE A 5 -26.18 1.65 16.29
N THR A 6 -24.87 1.51 16.09
CA THR A 6 -24.11 0.33 16.51
C THR A 6 -23.21 0.69 17.69
N LEU A 7 -23.28 -0.09 18.77
CA LEU A 7 -22.38 0.03 19.92
C LEU A 7 -21.36 -1.10 19.90
N ILE A 8 -20.08 -0.76 20.02
CA ILE A 8 -18.99 -1.70 20.28
C ILE A 8 -18.64 -1.54 21.76
N ARG A 9 -18.72 -2.62 22.54
CA ARG A 9 -18.53 -2.59 23.99
C ARG A 9 -17.55 -3.64 24.47
N GLY A 10 -16.76 -3.29 25.49
CA GLY A 10 -15.81 -4.18 26.14
C GLY A 10 -14.46 -4.24 25.43
N GLY A 11 -13.56 -5.08 25.96
CA GLY A 11 -12.21 -5.20 25.44
C GLY A 11 -11.33 -3.97 25.67
N THR A 12 -10.22 -3.91 24.95
CA THR A 12 -9.31 -2.75 24.96
C THR A 12 -9.36 -2.06 23.60
N ALA A 13 -9.75 -0.79 23.56
CA ALA A 13 -9.74 0.01 22.32
C ALA A 13 -8.49 0.89 22.25
N VAL A 14 -7.85 0.94 21.08
CA VAL A 14 -6.78 1.90 20.76
C VAL A 14 -7.45 3.15 20.20
N VAL A 15 -7.69 4.12 21.05
CA VAL A 15 -8.44 5.34 20.72
C VAL A 15 -7.50 6.53 20.57
N PHE A 16 -8.00 7.64 20.04
CA PHE A 16 -7.21 8.87 19.81
C PHE A 16 -7.67 9.99 20.74
N ASP A 17 -6.77 10.52 21.57
CA ASP A 17 -7.07 11.54 22.59
C ASP A 17 -6.97 13.00 22.09
N GLY A 18 -6.75 13.17 20.77
CA GLY A 18 -6.50 14.47 20.12
C GLY A 18 -5.01 14.74 19.87
N ARG A 19 -4.10 13.93 20.39
CA ARG A 19 -2.64 14.05 20.23
C ARG A 19 -1.98 12.76 19.79
N SER A 20 -2.39 11.62 20.37
CA SER A 20 -1.80 10.31 20.13
C SER A 20 -2.81 9.20 20.37
N HIS A 21 -2.46 8.00 19.95
CA HIS A 21 -3.18 6.81 20.41
C HIS A 21 -3.00 6.58 21.91
N CYS A 22 -4.08 6.13 22.55
CA CYS A 22 -4.10 5.70 23.94
C CYS A 22 -5.07 4.51 24.12
N TYR A 23 -5.03 3.85 25.27
CA TYR A 23 -5.91 2.73 25.56
C TYR A 23 -7.18 3.18 26.31
N LEU A 24 -8.32 2.68 25.85
CA LEU A 24 -9.59 2.74 26.53
C LEU A 24 -10.00 1.30 26.89
N GLU A 25 -9.94 0.98 28.17
CA GLU A 25 -10.30 -0.35 28.68
C GLU A 25 -11.77 -0.41 29.03
N ASP A 26 -12.44 -1.51 28.66
CA ASP A 26 -13.86 -1.78 28.90
C ASP A 26 -14.78 -0.60 28.53
N GLY A 27 -14.42 0.13 27.50
CA GLY A 27 -15.14 1.30 27.03
C GLY A 27 -16.29 1.00 26.08
N GLU A 28 -16.78 2.08 25.45
CA GLU A 28 -17.84 2.06 24.45
C GLU A 28 -17.43 2.94 23.27
N ILE A 29 -17.67 2.41 22.06
CA ILE A 29 -17.63 3.17 20.81
C ILE A 29 -19.03 3.12 20.21
N ALA A 30 -19.67 4.28 20.04
CA ALA A 30 -20.95 4.38 19.36
C ALA A 30 -20.74 4.87 17.92
N VAL A 31 -21.32 4.15 16.98
CA VAL A 31 -21.34 4.48 15.57
C VAL A 31 -22.74 4.87 15.16
N ALA A 32 -22.90 6.06 14.55
CA ALA A 32 -24.15 6.54 13.99
C ALA A 32 -23.93 6.82 12.47
N GLY A 33 -24.62 6.08 11.63
CA GLY A 33 -24.39 6.15 10.18
C GLY A 33 -22.96 5.74 9.82
N ASP A 34 -22.20 6.63 9.20
CA ASP A 34 -20.82 6.40 8.76
C ASP A 34 -19.74 6.93 9.72
N ARG A 35 -20.15 7.54 10.86
CA ARG A 35 -19.26 8.22 11.79
C ARG A 35 -19.28 7.63 13.20
N ILE A 36 -18.16 7.83 13.89
CA ILE A 36 -18.07 7.59 15.34
C ILE A 36 -18.69 8.79 16.05
N ASP A 37 -19.82 8.54 16.72
CA ASP A 37 -20.55 9.55 17.50
C ASP A 37 -19.96 9.72 18.92
N TYR A 38 -19.47 8.60 19.49
CA TYR A 38 -18.93 8.61 20.83
C TYR A 38 -17.80 7.59 21.02
N VAL A 39 -16.77 8.01 21.75
CA VAL A 39 -15.70 7.13 22.27
C VAL A 39 -15.47 7.52 23.73
N GLY A 40 -15.59 6.56 24.65
CA GLY A 40 -15.36 6.82 26.07
C GLY A 40 -15.86 5.71 26.99
N PRO A 41 -16.00 5.99 28.30
CA PRO A 41 -16.57 5.04 29.26
C PRO A 41 -17.97 4.58 28.86
N ARG A 42 -18.36 3.39 29.28
CA ARG A 42 -19.71 2.85 29.01
C ARG A 42 -20.78 3.77 29.55
N ARG A 43 -21.83 3.99 28.74
CA ARG A 43 -23.04 4.71 29.08
C ARG A 43 -24.18 3.71 29.31
N SER A 44 -25.03 3.94 30.34
CA SER A 44 -26.14 3.05 30.73
C SER A 44 -27.34 3.16 29.79
N ASP A 45 -27.57 4.32 29.19
CA ASP A 45 -28.89 4.71 28.67
C ASP A 45 -28.93 4.85 27.15
N VAL A 46 -27.95 4.25 26.42
CA VAL A 46 -27.92 4.33 24.98
C VAL A 46 -28.69 3.15 24.38
N LEU A 47 -29.76 3.48 23.66
CA LEU A 47 -30.48 2.52 22.84
C LEU A 47 -29.70 2.31 21.52
N ALA A 48 -29.43 1.06 21.18
CA ALA A 48 -28.73 0.68 19.97
C ALA A 48 -29.52 -0.33 19.17
N ASP A 49 -29.41 -0.23 17.85
CA ASP A 49 -29.97 -1.22 16.93
C ASP A 49 -29.11 -2.49 16.88
N ARG A 50 -27.80 -2.32 17.17
CA ARG A 50 -26.83 -3.43 17.19
C ARG A 50 -25.82 -3.23 18.32
N ILE A 51 -25.48 -4.31 19.02
CA ILE A 51 -24.38 -4.35 19.98
C ILE A 51 -23.36 -5.38 19.50
N VAL A 52 -22.10 -4.95 19.41
CA VAL A 52 -20.94 -5.81 19.12
C VAL A 52 -20.14 -5.99 20.41
N ASP A 53 -20.04 -7.23 20.87
CA ASP A 53 -19.26 -7.56 22.07
C ASP A 53 -17.78 -7.74 21.72
N ALA A 54 -16.94 -6.84 22.20
CA ALA A 54 -15.50 -6.87 22.08
C ALA A 54 -14.79 -7.35 23.35
N THR A 55 -15.51 -7.95 24.30
CA THR A 55 -14.92 -8.43 25.57
C THR A 55 -13.77 -9.39 25.31
N GLY A 56 -12.60 -9.08 25.88
CA GLY A 56 -11.35 -9.85 25.69
C GLY A 56 -10.69 -9.66 24.33
N LYS A 57 -11.16 -8.73 23.52
CA LYS A 57 -10.61 -8.41 22.18
C LYS A 57 -9.98 -7.02 22.15
N VAL A 58 -9.31 -6.71 21.06
CA VAL A 58 -8.70 -5.40 20.82
C VAL A 58 -9.43 -4.71 19.67
N VAL A 59 -9.90 -3.47 19.90
CA VAL A 59 -10.53 -2.63 18.87
C VAL A 59 -9.51 -1.59 18.42
N ILE A 60 -9.22 -1.54 17.14
CA ILE A 60 -8.25 -0.61 16.56
C ILE A 60 -8.89 0.20 15.44
N PRO A 61 -8.34 1.39 15.10
CA PRO A 61 -8.72 2.05 13.85
C PRO A 61 -8.40 1.18 12.66
N GLY A 62 -9.16 1.34 11.59
CA GLY A 62 -8.89 0.69 10.32
C GLY A 62 -7.49 0.98 9.82
N LEU A 63 -6.77 -0.05 9.37
CA LEU A 63 -5.42 0.08 8.85
C LEU A 63 -5.44 0.75 7.47
N ILE A 64 -4.37 1.51 7.17
CA ILE A 64 -4.23 2.30 5.94
C ILE A 64 -2.98 1.86 5.20
N SER A 65 -3.14 1.37 3.97
CA SER A 65 -2.03 1.13 3.05
C SER A 65 -1.80 2.37 2.18
N SER A 66 -0.67 3.03 2.37
CA SER A 66 -0.33 4.28 1.67
C SER A 66 0.18 4.08 0.24
N HIS A 67 0.35 2.84 -0.22
CA HIS A 67 0.69 2.45 -1.58
C HIS A 67 0.44 0.95 -1.77
N ALA A 68 -0.33 0.58 -2.80
CA ALA A 68 -0.60 -0.82 -3.13
C ALA A 68 -0.89 -1.04 -4.61
N HIS A 69 -0.35 -2.11 -5.19
CA HIS A 69 -0.71 -2.61 -6.51
C HIS A 69 -1.84 -3.63 -6.40
N VAL A 70 -3.05 -3.13 -6.19
CA VAL A 70 -4.25 -3.98 -6.07
C VAL A 70 -4.52 -4.66 -7.41
N GLY A 71 -4.61 -5.99 -7.42
CA GLY A 71 -4.85 -6.77 -8.65
C GLY A 71 -3.57 -7.18 -9.40
N ALA A 72 -2.40 -7.18 -8.75
CA ALA A 72 -1.12 -7.59 -9.36
C ALA A 72 -0.62 -8.97 -8.86
N HIS A 73 -1.50 -9.80 -8.29
CA HIS A 73 -1.08 -11.03 -7.62
C HIS A 73 -0.45 -12.07 -8.54
N GLU A 74 -0.85 -12.16 -9.81
CA GLU A 74 -0.31 -13.11 -10.78
C GLU A 74 1.20 -12.94 -10.99
N GLY A 75 1.65 -11.69 -11.07
CA GLY A 75 3.06 -11.36 -11.18
C GLY A 75 3.78 -11.46 -9.84
N SER A 76 3.25 -10.84 -8.81
CA SER A 76 3.89 -10.76 -7.51
C SER A 76 4.07 -12.13 -6.84
N ARG A 77 3.20 -13.11 -7.14
CA ARG A 77 3.35 -14.50 -6.67
C ARG A 77 4.57 -15.22 -7.24
N LEU A 78 5.02 -14.87 -8.42
CA LEU A 78 6.25 -15.42 -9.00
C LEU A 78 7.51 -14.90 -8.30
N LEU A 79 7.40 -13.80 -7.55
CA LEU A 79 8.51 -13.11 -6.88
C LEU A 79 8.56 -13.34 -5.38
N LEU A 80 7.92 -14.37 -4.87
CA LEU A 80 7.86 -14.62 -3.42
C LEU A 80 9.23 -14.94 -2.81
N ASP A 81 10.10 -15.60 -3.58
CA ASP A 81 11.39 -16.05 -3.14
C ASP A 81 12.44 -15.88 -4.28
N THR A 82 13.49 -16.65 -4.26
CA THR A 82 14.56 -16.60 -5.23
C THR A 82 14.06 -16.77 -6.66
N GLY A 83 14.39 -15.81 -7.51
CA GLY A 83 14.24 -15.88 -8.95
C GLY A 83 15.57 -15.90 -9.65
N GLN A 84 15.57 -15.90 -10.98
CA GLN A 84 16.79 -15.69 -11.75
C GLN A 84 17.37 -14.31 -11.42
N ARG A 85 18.69 -14.20 -11.40
CA ARG A 85 19.42 -13.00 -11.00
C ARG A 85 19.04 -11.76 -11.82
N GLU A 86 18.69 -11.92 -13.08
CA GLU A 86 18.21 -10.86 -13.95
C GLU A 86 16.89 -10.26 -13.49
N PHE A 87 15.98 -11.03 -12.87
CA PHE A 87 14.73 -10.52 -12.29
C PHE A 87 14.94 -9.73 -11.01
N ILE A 88 15.94 -10.12 -10.21
CA ILE A 88 16.28 -9.42 -8.97
C ILE A 88 16.86 -8.04 -9.26
N ARG A 89 17.61 -7.90 -10.37
CA ARG A 89 18.31 -6.66 -10.72
C ARG A 89 17.40 -5.54 -11.19
N SER A 90 16.29 -5.85 -11.82
CA SER A 90 15.46 -4.86 -12.49
C SER A 90 14.15 -4.53 -11.77
N GLY A 91 13.77 -5.33 -10.78
CA GLY A 91 12.56 -5.09 -9.97
C GLY A 91 11.22 -5.17 -10.73
N PHE A 92 11.21 -4.84 -12.01
CA PHE A 92 9.99 -4.64 -12.82
C PHE A 92 9.76 -5.69 -13.91
N LEU A 93 10.68 -6.59 -14.13
CA LEU A 93 10.80 -7.34 -15.39
C LEU A 93 9.59 -8.13 -15.84
N HIS A 94 8.68 -8.44 -14.92
CA HIS A 94 7.51 -9.22 -15.26
C HIS A 94 6.30 -8.39 -15.61
N PHE A 95 6.36 -7.09 -15.37
CA PHE A 95 5.31 -6.14 -15.74
C PHE A 95 5.63 -5.40 -17.04
N LEU A 96 6.89 -5.46 -17.50
CA LEU A 96 7.34 -4.73 -18.67
C LEU A 96 6.86 -5.38 -19.97
N PRO A 97 6.58 -4.58 -21.02
CA PRO A 97 6.47 -5.09 -22.37
C PRO A 97 7.78 -5.81 -22.73
N ALA A 98 7.67 -7.02 -23.23
CA ALA A 98 8.83 -7.86 -23.47
C ALA A 98 9.81 -7.29 -24.50
N ARG A 99 9.44 -6.28 -25.31
CA ARG A 99 10.25 -5.78 -26.42
C ARG A 99 10.03 -4.29 -26.67
N ARG A 100 11.08 -3.62 -27.15
CA ARG A 100 11.03 -2.22 -27.61
C ARG A 100 9.94 -1.97 -28.67
N SER A 101 9.70 -2.92 -29.57
CA SER A 101 8.67 -2.84 -30.59
C SER A 101 7.23 -2.82 -30.06
N GLY A 102 7.05 -2.97 -28.75
CA GLY A 102 5.76 -3.15 -28.11
C GLY A 102 5.26 -4.60 -28.24
N GLY A 103 4.08 -4.84 -27.74
CA GLY A 103 3.43 -6.15 -27.72
C GLY A 103 2.54 -6.27 -26.49
N PRO A 104 1.80 -7.38 -26.37
CA PRO A 104 0.99 -7.59 -25.17
C PRO A 104 1.89 -7.73 -23.94
N GLY A 105 1.57 -7.02 -22.88
CA GLY A 105 2.27 -7.12 -21.61
C GLY A 105 1.96 -8.44 -20.87
N PHE A 106 2.77 -8.77 -19.88
CA PHE A 106 2.64 -10.01 -19.09
C PHE A 106 1.23 -10.23 -18.52
N LEU A 107 0.57 -9.16 -18.08
CA LEU A 107 -0.79 -9.22 -17.53
C LEU A 107 -1.89 -9.04 -18.59
N SER A 108 -1.57 -9.06 -19.90
CA SER A 108 -2.56 -8.82 -20.96
C SER A 108 -3.67 -9.85 -21.04
N THR A 109 -3.45 -11.07 -20.49
CA THR A 109 -4.44 -12.16 -20.40
C THR A 109 -5.07 -12.26 -19.01
N GLN A 110 -4.76 -11.33 -18.10
CA GLN A 110 -5.30 -11.28 -16.75
C GLN A 110 -6.81 -11.03 -16.76
N ASP A 111 -7.55 -11.74 -15.92
CA ASP A 111 -8.89 -11.33 -15.53
C ASP A 111 -8.78 -10.21 -14.48
N ALA A 112 -8.81 -8.97 -14.95
CA ALA A 112 -8.62 -7.81 -14.10
C ALA A 112 -9.68 -7.71 -12.98
N ARG A 113 -10.93 -8.13 -13.25
CA ARG A 113 -12.01 -8.14 -12.23
C ARG A 113 -11.71 -9.16 -11.14
N ALA A 114 -11.34 -10.39 -11.51
CA ALA A 114 -10.98 -11.42 -10.55
C ALA A 114 -9.78 -11.00 -9.69
N SER A 115 -8.78 -10.38 -10.32
CA SER A 115 -7.57 -9.91 -9.65
C SER A 115 -7.84 -8.76 -8.68
N LEU A 116 -8.67 -7.79 -9.05
CA LEU A 116 -9.08 -6.70 -8.18
C LEU A 116 -9.92 -7.21 -7.00
N ARG A 117 -10.89 -8.12 -7.25
CA ARG A 117 -11.70 -8.75 -6.20
C ARG A 117 -10.83 -9.49 -5.19
N TYR A 118 -9.84 -10.26 -5.68
CA TYR A 118 -8.89 -10.94 -4.81
C TYR A 118 -8.05 -9.95 -3.98
N GLY A 119 -7.57 -8.87 -4.59
CA GLY A 119 -6.80 -7.84 -3.91
C GLY A 119 -7.59 -7.14 -2.79
N PHE A 120 -8.80 -6.65 -3.08
CA PHE A 120 -9.63 -5.99 -2.06
C PHE A 120 -10.11 -6.95 -0.97
N ALA A 121 -10.45 -8.19 -1.33
CA ALA A 121 -10.78 -9.23 -0.36
C ALA A 121 -9.63 -9.48 0.61
N THR A 122 -8.40 -9.60 0.08
CA THR A 122 -7.19 -9.78 0.89
C THR A 122 -6.96 -8.61 1.82
N LEU A 123 -7.02 -7.36 1.32
CA LEU A 123 -6.85 -6.17 2.14
C LEU A 123 -7.84 -6.12 3.30
N LEU A 124 -9.14 -6.33 3.04
CA LEU A 124 -10.17 -6.35 4.09
C LEU A 124 -9.93 -7.45 5.12
N ARG A 125 -9.59 -8.67 4.68
CA ARG A 125 -9.28 -9.78 5.58
C ARG A 125 -8.06 -9.51 6.48
N HIS A 126 -7.20 -8.57 6.08
CA HIS A 126 -6.05 -8.10 6.84
C HIS A 126 -6.32 -6.79 7.60
N GLY A 127 -7.57 -6.37 7.75
CA GLY A 127 -7.94 -5.17 8.50
C GLY A 127 -7.65 -3.84 7.79
N VAL A 128 -7.29 -3.85 6.51
CA VAL A 128 -7.05 -2.64 5.74
C VAL A 128 -8.38 -2.07 5.27
N THR A 129 -8.75 -0.90 5.78
CA THR A 129 -10.00 -0.21 5.45
C THR A 129 -9.82 0.86 4.39
N THR A 130 -8.59 1.40 4.28
CA THR A 130 -8.23 2.46 3.33
C THR A 130 -6.97 2.07 2.57
N VAL A 131 -6.99 2.25 1.26
CA VAL A 131 -5.85 1.96 0.40
C VAL A 131 -5.64 3.07 -0.63
N LEU A 132 -4.38 3.52 -0.79
CA LEU A 132 -3.94 4.22 -1.99
C LEU A 132 -3.53 3.17 -3.00
N ALA A 133 -4.40 2.95 -4.00
CA ALA A 133 -4.11 2.00 -5.08
C ALA A 133 -3.28 2.65 -6.18
N PHE A 134 -2.29 1.92 -6.68
CA PHE A 134 -1.42 2.31 -7.76
C PHE A 134 -1.65 1.36 -8.94
N ALA A 135 -2.47 1.77 -9.89
CA ALA A 135 -2.91 0.92 -10.98
C ALA A 135 -3.32 1.74 -12.21
N PRO A 136 -3.14 1.19 -13.43
CA PRO A 136 -3.62 1.83 -14.66
C PRO A 136 -5.15 1.84 -14.72
N ALA A 137 -5.70 2.68 -15.63
CA ALA A 137 -7.14 2.78 -15.89
C ALA A 137 -7.78 1.47 -16.37
N GLY A 138 -6.99 0.57 -16.96
CA GLY A 138 -7.55 -0.55 -17.69
C GLY A 138 -8.20 -0.10 -19.03
N ARG A 139 -8.87 -1.04 -19.70
CA ARG A 139 -9.49 -0.79 -21.01
C ARG A 139 -10.79 0.02 -20.94
N ASP A 140 -11.39 0.10 -19.77
CA ASP A 140 -12.68 0.73 -19.50
C ASP A 140 -12.56 2.12 -18.84
N GLY A 141 -11.34 2.69 -18.82
CA GLY A 141 -11.10 4.01 -18.24
C GLY A 141 -11.28 4.09 -16.73
N GLY A 142 -11.20 2.94 -16.03
CA GLY A 142 -11.26 2.87 -14.56
C GLY A 142 -12.61 2.48 -13.98
N GLY A 143 -13.62 2.23 -14.80
CA GLY A 143 -14.96 1.82 -14.33
C GLY A 143 -14.91 0.57 -13.48
N MET A 144 -14.16 -0.44 -13.89
CA MET A 144 -14.00 -1.70 -13.16
C MET A 144 -13.39 -1.51 -11.77
N MET A 145 -12.37 -0.66 -11.64
CA MET A 145 -11.77 -0.35 -10.33
C MET A 145 -12.82 0.23 -9.38
N LEU A 146 -13.62 1.18 -9.87
CA LEU A 146 -14.67 1.81 -9.07
C LEU A 146 -15.77 0.84 -8.69
N GLU A 147 -16.23 0.01 -9.64
CA GLU A 147 -17.26 -1.00 -9.38
C GLU A 147 -16.81 -2.01 -8.33
N VAL A 148 -15.61 -2.57 -8.46
CA VAL A 148 -15.11 -3.58 -7.52
C VAL A 148 -14.81 -2.93 -6.16
N ALA A 149 -14.25 -1.73 -6.11
CA ALA A 149 -14.08 -1.03 -4.84
C ALA A 149 -15.42 -0.74 -4.14
N ALA A 150 -16.48 -0.42 -4.89
CA ALA A 150 -17.82 -0.22 -4.36
C ALA A 150 -18.44 -1.55 -3.86
N GLU A 151 -18.24 -2.65 -4.60
CA GLU A 151 -18.65 -4.01 -4.18
C GLU A 151 -18.08 -4.36 -2.80
N PHE A 152 -16.79 -4.16 -2.62
CA PHE A 152 -16.11 -4.45 -1.35
C PHE A 152 -16.30 -3.39 -0.28
N GLY A 153 -16.72 -2.17 -0.64
CA GLY A 153 -16.99 -1.09 0.29
C GLY A 153 -15.72 -0.49 0.93
N VAL A 154 -14.54 -0.75 0.41
CA VAL A 154 -13.28 -0.19 0.88
C VAL A 154 -13.21 1.32 0.63
N ARG A 155 -12.45 2.03 1.43
CA ARG A 155 -12.10 3.42 1.17
C ARG A 155 -10.90 3.45 0.22
N LEU A 156 -11.12 3.96 -0.98
CA LEU A 156 -10.14 3.97 -2.08
C LEU A 156 -9.62 5.39 -2.34
N THR A 157 -8.31 5.56 -2.30
CA THR A 157 -7.63 6.71 -2.89
C THR A 157 -7.00 6.25 -4.19
N TRP A 158 -7.50 6.75 -5.32
CA TRP A 158 -7.06 6.28 -6.63
C TRP A 158 -7.39 7.24 -7.75
N THR A 159 -6.54 7.22 -8.75
CA THR A 159 -6.73 7.79 -10.09
C THR A 159 -5.91 6.94 -11.04
N PRO A 160 -6.28 6.82 -12.33
CA PRO A 160 -5.41 6.19 -13.31
C PRO A 160 -3.98 6.73 -13.26
N ILE A 161 -2.99 5.84 -13.18
CA ILE A 161 -1.58 6.26 -13.15
C ILE A 161 -1.18 6.95 -14.45
N ILE A 162 -0.28 7.91 -14.33
CA ILE A 162 0.23 8.73 -15.44
C ILE A 162 1.60 8.18 -15.83
N GLN A 163 1.71 7.63 -17.04
CA GLN A 163 2.96 7.15 -17.59
C GLN A 163 3.63 8.25 -18.41
N GLY A 164 4.89 8.55 -18.11
CA GLY A 164 5.68 9.57 -18.81
C GLY A 164 6.51 9.02 -19.96
N GLY A 165 6.43 7.73 -20.24
CA GLY A 165 7.22 7.04 -21.26
C GLY A 165 6.92 5.56 -21.35
N ARG A 166 7.72 4.87 -22.13
CA ARG A 166 7.67 3.41 -22.27
C ARG A 166 9.02 2.84 -21.88
N TYR A 167 8.99 1.68 -21.25
CA TYR A 167 10.20 0.93 -20.93
C TYR A 167 10.08 -0.52 -21.39
N TRP A 168 11.22 -1.15 -21.62
CA TRP A 168 11.31 -2.52 -22.13
C TRP A 168 12.53 -3.22 -21.57
N LEU A 169 12.50 -4.54 -21.69
CA LEU A 169 13.61 -5.39 -21.36
C LEU A 169 14.42 -5.69 -22.64
N ASN A 170 15.72 -5.47 -22.57
CA ASN A 170 16.65 -5.89 -23.61
C ASN A 170 17.03 -7.38 -23.48
N ASP A 171 17.58 -7.98 -24.52
CA ASP A 171 17.95 -9.40 -24.54
C ASP A 171 19.04 -9.75 -23.50
N ASP A 172 19.84 -8.78 -23.08
CA ASP A 172 20.86 -8.92 -22.04
C ASP A 172 20.29 -8.81 -20.60
N GLY A 173 18.98 -8.58 -20.47
CA GLY A 173 18.29 -8.39 -19.20
C GLY A 173 18.39 -6.97 -18.63
N SER A 174 18.96 -6.01 -19.36
CA SER A 174 18.89 -4.59 -18.99
C SER A 174 17.53 -4.01 -19.30
N VAL A 175 17.11 -3.03 -18.49
CA VAL A 175 15.90 -2.24 -18.74
C VAL A 175 16.30 -0.94 -19.38
N ASP A 176 15.61 -0.56 -20.44
CA ASP A 176 15.76 0.72 -21.13
C ASP A 176 14.42 1.43 -21.25
N HIS A 177 14.40 2.72 -21.51
CA HIS A 177 13.18 3.50 -21.59
C HIS A 177 13.26 4.61 -22.64
N GLU A 178 12.11 5.10 -23.05
CA GLU A 178 11.94 6.24 -23.94
C GLU A 178 10.86 7.16 -23.37
N ASP A 179 11.20 8.41 -23.12
CA ASP A 179 10.27 9.41 -22.62
C ASP A 179 9.23 9.78 -23.67
N ASP A 180 7.96 9.86 -23.27
CA ASP A 180 6.86 10.41 -24.05
C ASP A 180 6.10 11.45 -23.23
N GLU A 181 6.69 12.62 -23.11
CA GLU A 181 6.13 13.74 -22.35
C GLU A 181 4.73 14.12 -22.84
N ALA A 182 4.49 14.08 -24.15
CA ALA A 182 3.19 14.44 -24.72
C ALA A 182 2.11 13.43 -24.29
N MET A 183 2.44 12.13 -24.26
CA MET A 183 1.55 11.11 -23.71
C MET A 183 1.29 11.37 -22.23
N GLY A 184 2.32 11.60 -21.45
CA GLY A 184 2.19 11.84 -20.00
C GLY A 184 1.30 13.05 -19.68
N LEU A 185 1.44 14.15 -20.42
CA LEU A 185 0.60 15.34 -20.24
C LEU A 185 -0.87 15.08 -20.61
N ARG A 186 -1.16 14.31 -21.67
CA ARG A 186 -2.54 13.89 -21.98
C ARG A 186 -3.13 13.01 -20.87
N MET A 187 -2.37 12.02 -20.39
CA MET A 187 -2.81 11.17 -19.27
C MET A 187 -3.05 11.99 -17.98
N LEU A 188 -2.28 13.06 -17.76
CA LEU A 188 -2.51 13.99 -16.66
C LEU A 188 -3.86 14.72 -16.81
N GLU A 189 -4.19 15.21 -18.02
CA GLU A 189 -5.50 15.83 -18.27
C GLU A 189 -6.64 14.85 -18.03
N GLU A 190 -6.50 13.60 -18.46
CA GLU A 190 -7.46 12.53 -18.21
C GLU A 190 -7.62 12.22 -16.72
N ALA A 191 -6.52 12.18 -15.98
CA ALA A 191 -6.51 11.96 -14.52
C ALA A 191 -7.21 13.11 -13.78
N VAL A 192 -6.95 14.36 -14.15
CA VAL A 192 -7.65 15.53 -13.59
C VAL A 192 -9.15 15.43 -13.84
N ALA A 193 -9.56 15.17 -15.08
CA ALA A 193 -10.97 15.03 -15.44
C ALA A 193 -11.64 13.86 -14.72
N PHE A 194 -10.90 12.76 -14.49
CA PHE A 194 -11.38 11.62 -13.71
C PHE A 194 -11.66 12.02 -12.25
N ILE A 195 -10.74 12.71 -11.58
CA ILE A 195 -10.91 13.16 -10.19
C ILE A 195 -12.13 14.08 -10.08
N GLU A 196 -12.25 15.05 -10.97
CA GLU A 196 -13.38 16.01 -10.97
C GLU A 196 -14.72 15.30 -11.15
N ARG A 197 -14.79 14.34 -12.09
CA ARG A 197 -16.01 13.57 -12.39
C ARG A 197 -16.45 12.67 -11.26
N HIS A 198 -15.51 12.05 -10.55
CA HIS A 198 -15.79 11.02 -9.56
C HIS A 198 -15.62 11.48 -8.11
N ARG A 199 -15.48 12.79 -7.87
CA ARG A 199 -15.39 13.34 -6.52
C ARG A 199 -16.62 12.93 -5.70
N GLY A 200 -16.35 12.27 -4.54
CA GLY A 200 -17.41 11.81 -3.65
C GLY A 200 -18.14 10.54 -4.11
N ALA A 201 -17.70 9.88 -5.17
CA ALA A 201 -18.26 8.59 -5.56
C ALA A 201 -18.10 7.52 -4.47
N ASN A 202 -18.83 6.40 -4.61
CA ASN A 202 -18.86 5.30 -3.64
C ASN A 202 -19.26 5.77 -2.22
N ASP A 203 -20.29 6.61 -2.12
CA ASP A 203 -20.77 7.22 -0.88
C ASP A 203 -19.64 7.96 -0.12
N GLY A 204 -18.82 8.74 -0.84
CA GLY A 204 -17.70 9.48 -0.27
C GLY A 204 -16.46 8.63 0.09
N ARG A 205 -16.44 7.35 -0.31
CA ARG A 205 -15.28 6.48 -0.06
C ARG A 205 -14.20 6.56 -1.15
N LEU A 206 -14.45 7.25 -2.26
CA LEU A 206 -13.45 7.52 -3.29
C LEU A 206 -12.81 8.89 -3.07
N SER A 207 -11.47 8.89 -3.03
CA SER A 207 -10.63 10.10 -3.05
C SER A 207 -9.69 10.05 -4.24
N GLY A 208 -9.35 11.23 -4.81
CA GLY A 208 -8.37 11.34 -5.88
C GLY A 208 -6.93 11.38 -5.37
N VAL A 209 -6.00 11.09 -6.27
CA VAL A 209 -4.56 11.28 -6.12
C VAL A 209 -3.97 11.54 -7.51
N ILE A 210 -2.98 12.40 -7.66
CA ILE A 210 -2.20 12.49 -8.90
C ILE A 210 -1.00 11.56 -8.77
N ALA A 211 -1.00 10.47 -9.54
CA ALA A 211 -0.01 9.40 -9.47
C ALA A 211 0.80 9.33 -10.77
N VAL A 212 2.07 9.71 -10.72
CA VAL A 212 3.05 9.50 -11.80
C VAL A 212 3.69 8.13 -11.61
N ASP A 213 3.76 7.33 -12.68
CA ASP A 213 4.21 5.94 -12.59
C ASP A 213 5.63 5.86 -12.01
N GLU A 214 6.60 6.42 -12.71
CA GLU A 214 8.00 6.29 -12.34
C GLU A 214 8.75 7.62 -12.38
N TYR A 215 9.62 7.82 -11.39
CA TYR A 215 10.53 8.97 -11.38
C TYR A 215 11.40 9.01 -12.63
N TYR A 216 12.10 7.92 -12.95
CA TYR A 216 13.06 7.87 -14.04
C TYR A 216 12.43 7.85 -15.45
N ALA A 217 11.17 7.43 -15.57
CA ALA A 217 10.41 7.43 -16.82
C ALA A 217 9.43 8.61 -16.90
N SER A 218 9.78 9.73 -16.30
CA SER A 218 8.99 10.97 -16.34
C SER A 218 9.89 12.19 -16.43
N THR A 219 9.49 13.14 -17.28
CA THR A 219 10.25 14.37 -17.44
C THR A 219 10.02 15.35 -16.27
N PRO A 220 10.99 16.24 -15.97
CA PRO A 220 10.80 17.30 -14.98
C PRO A 220 9.56 18.17 -15.23
N ARG A 221 9.23 18.41 -16.51
CA ARG A 221 8.03 19.18 -16.89
C ARG A 221 6.74 18.43 -16.53
N LEU A 222 6.68 17.13 -16.80
CA LEU A 222 5.52 16.30 -16.43
C LEU A 222 5.34 16.27 -14.90
N ARG A 223 6.42 16.03 -14.13
CA ARG A 223 6.35 15.99 -12.68
C ARG A 223 5.87 17.32 -12.07
N ARG A 224 6.41 18.46 -12.56
CA ARG A 224 5.92 19.79 -12.13
C ARG A 224 4.47 20.05 -12.49
N ALA A 225 4.04 19.64 -13.69
CA ALA A 225 2.65 19.78 -14.12
C ALA A 225 1.70 18.92 -13.28
N ALA A 226 2.10 17.68 -12.99
CA ALA A 226 1.37 16.75 -12.14
C ALA A 226 1.24 17.28 -10.69
N LYS A 227 2.34 17.76 -10.11
CA LYS A 227 2.32 18.38 -8.77
C LYS A 227 1.39 19.60 -8.72
N LYS A 228 1.49 20.49 -9.71
CA LYS A 228 0.60 21.65 -9.81
C LYS A 228 -0.87 21.26 -9.91
N ALA A 229 -1.19 20.22 -10.66
CA ALA A 229 -2.56 19.69 -10.76
C ALA A 229 -3.04 19.13 -9.43
N ALA A 230 -2.21 18.35 -8.72
CA ALA A 230 -2.52 17.82 -7.40
C ALA A 230 -2.84 18.93 -6.39
N ASP A 231 -2.02 19.98 -6.36
CA ASP A 231 -2.23 21.13 -5.48
C ASP A 231 -3.52 21.87 -5.82
N GLY A 232 -3.80 22.09 -7.13
CA GLY A 232 -5.03 22.73 -7.61
C GLY A 232 -6.30 21.95 -7.24
N LEU A 233 -6.21 20.63 -7.22
CA LEU A 233 -7.32 19.74 -6.84
C LEU A 233 -7.39 19.48 -5.33
N SER A 234 -6.39 19.90 -4.56
CA SER A 234 -6.22 19.57 -3.13
C SER A 234 -6.22 18.06 -2.89
N VAL A 235 -5.46 17.32 -3.70
CA VAL A 235 -5.25 15.88 -3.56
C VAL A 235 -3.75 15.58 -3.43
N PRO A 236 -3.33 14.43 -2.87
CA PRO A 236 -1.92 14.07 -2.83
C PRO A 236 -1.30 13.92 -4.23
N PHE A 237 0.02 14.16 -4.30
CA PHE A 237 0.88 13.79 -5.42
C PHE A 237 1.73 12.60 -5.03
N THR A 238 1.86 11.58 -5.89
CA THR A 238 2.69 10.40 -5.61
C THR A 238 3.41 9.89 -6.84
N LEU A 239 4.53 9.19 -6.62
CA LEU A 239 5.29 8.47 -7.65
C LEU A 239 6.17 7.40 -6.99
N HIS A 240 6.57 6.36 -7.77
CA HIS A 240 7.69 5.50 -7.36
C HIS A 240 8.98 6.30 -7.39
N PHE A 241 9.79 6.17 -6.36
CA PHE A 241 10.97 7.00 -6.21
C PHE A 241 12.14 6.22 -5.60
N VAL A 242 13.23 6.16 -6.35
CA VAL A 242 14.50 5.49 -6.03
C VAL A 242 14.32 4.11 -5.38
N GLU A 243 13.47 3.32 -6.00
CA GLU A 243 13.28 1.92 -5.61
C GLU A 243 14.34 0.99 -6.21
N GLN A 244 15.11 1.49 -7.17
CA GLN A 244 16.24 0.81 -7.78
C GLN A 244 17.51 1.65 -7.66
N HIS A 245 18.63 1.00 -7.34
CA HIS A 245 19.91 1.70 -7.22
C HIS A 245 20.37 2.37 -8.53
N ARG A 246 19.96 1.83 -9.69
CA ARG A 246 20.25 2.45 -10.99
C ARG A 246 19.68 3.86 -11.11
N GLU A 247 18.52 4.14 -10.54
CA GLU A 247 17.89 5.46 -10.58
C GLU A 247 18.79 6.51 -9.93
N PHE A 248 19.39 6.17 -8.80
CA PHE A 248 20.35 7.04 -8.14
C PHE A 248 21.58 7.30 -9.01
N PHE A 249 22.23 6.25 -9.51
CA PHE A 249 23.48 6.39 -10.27
C PHE A 249 23.27 7.02 -11.64
N GLU A 250 22.21 6.68 -12.37
CA GLU A 250 21.91 7.31 -13.66
C GLU A 250 21.60 8.79 -13.50
N THR A 251 20.85 9.15 -12.46
CA THR A 251 20.57 10.57 -12.16
C THR A 251 21.87 11.33 -11.87
N MET A 252 22.70 10.78 -10.98
CA MET A 252 23.99 11.38 -10.65
C MET A 252 24.91 11.54 -11.89
N MET A 253 24.99 10.51 -12.73
CA MET A 253 25.82 10.55 -13.94
C MET A 253 25.33 11.59 -14.95
N LYS A 254 24.02 11.74 -15.10
CA LYS A 254 23.42 12.69 -16.05
C LYS A 254 23.43 14.14 -15.57
N THR A 255 23.35 14.37 -14.27
CA THR A 255 23.01 15.70 -13.70
C THR A 255 23.99 16.21 -12.66
N ALA A 256 24.88 15.35 -12.14
CA ALA A 256 25.72 15.62 -10.96
C ALA A 256 24.89 16.01 -9.70
N ARG A 257 23.62 15.56 -9.62
CA ARG A 257 22.69 15.81 -8.53
C ARG A 257 22.08 14.49 -8.06
N THR A 258 21.75 14.38 -6.77
CA THR A 258 20.96 13.24 -6.30
C THR A 258 19.52 13.37 -6.81
N PRO A 259 18.76 12.25 -6.89
CA PRO A 259 17.33 12.30 -7.23
C PRO A 259 16.53 13.23 -6.32
N VAL A 260 16.85 13.28 -5.02
CA VAL A 260 16.18 14.18 -4.05
C VAL A 260 16.47 15.64 -4.37
N GLN A 261 17.72 15.98 -4.68
CA GLN A 261 18.08 17.34 -5.08
C GLN A 261 17.34 17.78 -6.34
N LEU A 262 17.17 16.88 -7.33
CA LEU A 262 16.40 17.20 -8.53
C LEU A 262 14.93 17.47 -8.22
N LEU A 263 14.27 16.60 -7.45
CA LEU A 263 12.88 16.83 -7.08
C LEU A 263 12.70 18.12 -6.27
N ALA A 264 13.69 18.48 -5.42
CA ALA A 264 13.68 19.74 -4.70
C ALA A 264 13.81 20.94 -5.64
N ASP A 265 14.75 20.89 -6.62
CA ASP A 265 14.94 21.93 -7.63
C ASP A 265 13.68 22.07 -8.54
N GLU A 266 12.95 20.97 -8.75
CA GLU A 266 11.69 20.97 -9.48
C GLU A 266 10.53 21.58 -8.67
N GLY A 267 10.67 21.73 -7.35
CA GLY A 267 9.64 22.26 -6.47
C GLY A 267 8.47 21.30 -6.25
N VAL A 268 8.70 19.98 -6.35
CA VAL A 268 7.65 18.96 -6.17
C VAL A 268 7.62 18.34 -4.78
N LEU A 269 8.57 18.72 -3.90
CA LEU A 269 8.67 18.20 -2.54
C LEU A 269 7.96 19.10 -1.54
N ASP A 270 6.89 18.63 -0.94
CA ASP A 270 6.21 19.23 0.19
C ASP A 270 5.38 18.22 0.96
N ARG A 271 4.59 18.68 1.94
CA ARG A 271 3.71 17.82 2.78
C ARG A 271 2.62 17.08 2.01
N ASN A 272 2.29 17.50 0.77
CA ASN A 272 1.29 16.88 -0.09
C ASN A 272 1.91 15.87 -1.06
N THR A 273 3.21 15.58 -0.91
CA THR A 273 3.96 14.64 -1.74
C THR A 273 4.18 13.34 -0.99
N ILE A 274 3.80 12.22 -1.61
CA ILE A 274 4.06 10.85 -1.14
C ILE A 274 5.08 10.23 -2.09
N LEU A 275 6.24 9.87 -1.57
CA LEU A 275 7.27 9.16 -2.33
C LEU A 275 7.20 7.68 -1.97
N ALA A 276 6.86 6.83 -2.95
CA ALA A 276 6.87 5.38 -2.71
C ALA A 276 8.31 4.89 -2.66
N HIS A 277 8.59 4.10 -1.62
CA HIS A 277 9.85 3.38 -1.37
C HIS A 277 11.01 4.22 -0.81
N CYS A 278 11.59 5.16 -1.57
CA CYS A 278 12.75 5.96 -1.12
C CYS A 278 13.91 5.13 -0.57
N VAL A 279 14.24 4.00 -1.19
CA VAL A 279 15.22 3.05 -0.66
C VAL A 279 16.65 3.54 -0.90
N TYR A 280 16.99 3.82 -2.16
CA TYR A 280 18.37 4.10 -2.56
C TYR A 280 18.70 5.59 -2.55
N LEU A 281 18.72 6.18 -1.36
CA LEU A 281 19.10 7.57 -1.13
C LEU A 281 20.60 7.71 -0.86
N ALA A 282 21.13 8.92 -0.91
CA ALA A 282 22.47 9.22 -0.42
C ALA A 282 22.61 8.74 1.03
N GLY A 283 23.72 8.10 1.34
CA GLY A 283 23.97 7.49 2.66
C GLY A 283 23.39 6.08 2.85
N HIS A 284 22.66 5.51 1.89
CA HIS A 284 22.29 4.10 1.91
C HIS A 284 23.53 3.23 1.66
N SER A 285 23.69 2.09 2.38
CA SER A 285 24.90 1.27 2.31
C SER A 285 25.18 0.73 0.90
N LEU A 286 24.15 0.40 0.12
CA LEU A 286 24.28 -0.07 -1.27
C LEU A 286 24.54 1.05 -2.29
N VAL A 287 24.32 2.31 -1.92
CA VAL A 287 24.64 3.48 -2.75
C VAL A 287 26.07 3.93 -2.51
N GLY A 288 26.52 3.91 -1.27
CA GLY A 288 27.89 4.24 -0.90
C GLY A 288 28.28 5.71 -1.18
N TYR A 289 27.30 6.62 -1.23
CA TYR A 289 27.49 8.04 -1.48
C TYR A 289 27.09 8.88 -0.25
N PRO A 290 28.04 9.22 0.64
CA PRO A 290 27.71 9.85 1.92
C PRO A 290 27.75 11.39 1.90
N LEU A 291 27.98 12.02 0.73
CA LEU A 291 28.28 13.45 0.65
C LEU A 291 27.04 14.35 0.70
N GLU A 292 25.84 13.78 0.58
CA GLU A 292 24.59 14.53 0.57
C GLU A 292 23.64 14.04 1.67
N ASP A 293 22.80 14.94 2.17
CA ASP A 293 21.81 14.69 3.22
C ASP A 293 20.40 14.60 2.60
N ASP A 294 20.17 13.59 1.76
CA ASP A 294 18.88 13.37 1.10
C ASP A 294 17.74 13.19 2.12
N ILE A 295 17.97 12.39 3.17
CA ILE A 295 16.98 12.14 4.22
C ILE A 295 16.60 13.41 4.97
N GLY A 296 17.59 14.22 5.36
CA GLY A 296 17.33 15.51 6.01
C GLY A 296 16.63 16.50 5.08
N GLN A 297 16.93 16.47 3.77
CA GLN A 297 16.24 17.31 2.79
C GLN A 297 14.76 16.92 2.65
N LEU A 298 14.44 15.63 2.55
CA LEU A 298 13.07 15.12 2.54
C LEU A 298 12.32 15.47 3.82
N GLY A 299 12.98 15.34 4.99
CA GLY A 299 12.40 15.71 6.28
C GLY A 299 12.07 17.21 6.37
N ARG A 300 12.98 18.08 5.91
CA ARG A 300 12.71 19.54 5.86
C ARG A 300 11.56 19.90 4.92
N ALA A 301 11.37 19.16 3.84
CA ALA A 301 10.25 19.35 2.94
C ALA A 301 8.92 18.83 3.54
N GLY A 302 8.98 17.96 4.55
CA GLY A 302 7.81 17.39 5.21
C GLY A 302 7.06 16.36 4.39
N VAL A 303 7.74 15.69 3.45
CA VAL A 303 7.15 14.67 2.59
C VAL A 303 6.70 13.44 3.37
N SER A 304 5.80 12.67 2.76
CA SER A 304 5.50 11.32 3.22
C SER A 304 6.29 10.29 2.41
N VAL A 305 6.71 9.21 3.07
CA VAL A 305 7.33 8.04 2.42
C VAL A 305 6.42 6.84 2.64
N ALA A 306 6.01 6.19 1.55
CA ALA A 306 5.27 4.94 1.60
C ALA A 306 6.27 3.77 1.68
N HIS A 307 6.39 3.17 2.88
CA HIS A 307 7.37 2.15 3.20
C HIS A 307 6.77 0.74 3.13
N SER A 308 7.35 -0.12 2.29
CA SER A 308 6.92 -1.50 2.04
C SER A 308 8.03 -2.49 2.37
N PRO A 309 8.32 -2.72 3.67
CA PRO A 309 9.49 -3.48 4.08
C PRO A 309 9.49 -4.94 3.60
N VAL A 310 8.34 -5.62 3.50
CA VAL A 310 8.27 -7.00 3.02
C VAL A 310 8.65 -7.10 1.55
N ALA A 311 8.13 -6.18 0.71
CA ALA A 311 8.39 -6.19 -0.72
C ALA A 311 9.89 -6.09 -1.05
N PHE A 312 10.63 -5.25 -0.32
CA PHE A 312 12.06 -5.04 -0.52
C PHE A 312 12.93 -6.08 0.18
N SER A 313 12.60 -6.47 1.42
CA SER A 313 13.40 -7.44 2.17
C SER A 313 13.47 -8.80 1.48
N ARG A 314 12.43 -9.22 0.75
CA ARG A 314 12.45 -10.43 -0.09
C ARG A 314 13.54 -10.40 -1.18
N ARG A 315 13.93 -9.20 -1.61
CA ARG A 315 14.98 -8.98 -2.63
C ARG A 315 16.36 -8.76 -2.00
N GLY A 316 16.49 -8.95 -0.68
CA GLY A 316 17.72 -8.70 0.06
C GLY A 316 18.05 -7.22 0.22
N VAL A 317 17.06 -6.34 0.12
CA VAL A 317 17.19 -4.89 0.21
C VAL A 317 16.25 -4.37 1.29
N ALA A 318 16.60 -3.29 1.95
CA ALA A 318 15.77 -2.63 2.94
C ALA A 318 15.97 -1.12 2.88
N LEU A 319 15.01 -0.37 3.39
CA LEU A 319 15.15 1.07 3.68
C LEU A 319 16.30 1.35 4.67
N GLU A 320 16.81 0.31 5.32
CA GLU A 320 17.76 0.26 6.42
C GLU A 320 17.15 0.72 7.73
N SER A 321 16.88 2.01 7.94
CA SER A 321 16.38 2.49 9.21
C SER A 321 15.09 3.30 9.06
N PHE A 322 13.96 2.71 9.40
CA PHE A 322 12.68 3.40 9.59
C PHE A 322 12.80 4.59 10.55
N ASP A 323 13.54 4.42 11.65
CA ASP A 323 13.70 5.45 12.67
C ASP A 323 14.54 6.64 12.18
N ARG A 324 15.54 6.43 11.32
CA ARG A 324 16.33 7.51 10.73
C ARG A 324 15.47 8.46 9.91
N TYR A 325 14.58 7.90 9.08
CA TYR A 325 13.62 8.70 8.28
C TYR A 325 12.66 9.46 9.19
N ARG A 326 12.04 8.78 10.15
CA ARG A 326 11.10 9.39 11.09
C ARG A 326 11.73 10.49 11.94
N LYS A 327 12.94 10.28 12.46
CA LYS A 327 13.69 11.28 13.25
C LYS A 327 14.12 12.48 12.44
N ALA A 328 14.28 12.34 11.14
CA ALA A 328 14.53 13.46 10.23
C ALA A 328 13.28 14.32 9.96
N GLY A 329 12.10 13.91 10.42
CA GLY A 329 10.84 14.65 10.21
C GLY A 329 10.01 14.15 9.02
N ILE A 330 10.40 13.06 8.38
CA ILE A 330 9.62 12.43 7.31
C ILE A 330 8.42 11.70 7.92
N ASN A 331 7.24 11.90 7.34
CA ASN A 331 6.06 11.11 7.67
C ASN A 331 6.18 9.72 7.02
N VAL A 332 6.64 8.72 7.77
CA VAL A 332 6.77 7.35 7.24
C VAL A 332 5.46 6.60 7.45
N ALA A 333 4.74 6.35 6.36
CA ALA A 333 3.52 5.58 6.32
C ALA A 333 3.78 4.17 5.80
N LEU A 334 3.16 3.14 6.37
CA LEU A 334 3.30 1.78 5.84
C LEU A 334 2.45 1.57 4.59
N ALA A 335 2.93 0.70 3.75
CA ALA A 335 2.34 0.33 2.48
C ALA A 335 2.52 -1.16 2.22
N THR A 336 1.57 -1.76 1.49
CA THR A 336 1.62 -3.20 1.19
C THR A 336 2.28 -3.51 -0.15
N ASP A 337 2.48 -2.51 -1.00
CA ASP A 337 3.01 -2.70 -2.35
C ASP A 337 2.20 -3.77 -3.13
N ALA A 338 2.88 -4.68 -3.83
CA ALA A 338 2.24 -5.69 -4.67
C ALA A 338 1.82 -6.95 -3.89
N TYR A 339 2.53 -7.32 -2.84
CA TYR A 339 2.30 -8.54 -2.04
C TYR A 339 3.18 -8.56 -0.78
N PRO A 340 2.65 -8.98 0.37
CA PRO A 340 1.45 -9.83 0.53
C PRO A 340 0.12 -9.10 0.71
N LEU A 341 -0.02 -7.80 0.61
CA LEU A 341 -1.20 -6.99 0.95
C LEU A 341 -1.61 -7.15 2.43
N ASP A 342 -0.62 -7.29 3.30
CA ASP A 342 -0.75 -7.63 4.72
C ASP A 342 0.02 -6.61 5.58
N LEU A 343 -0.71 -5.65 6.17
CA LEU A 343 -0.09 -4.65 7.04
C LEU A 343 0.42 -5.21 8.38
N PHE A 344 -0.07 -6.37 8.86
CA PHE A 344 0.54 -7.01 10.03
C PHE A 344 1.96 -7.51 9.72
N ALA A 345 2.15 -8.11 8.54
CA ALA A 345 3.47 -8.52 8.07
C ALA A 345 4.38 -7.30 7.85
N GLU A 346 3.86 -6.23 7.25
CA GLU A 346 4.62 -4.99 7.02
C GLU A 346 5.04 -4.33 8.33
N MET A 347 4.14 -4.20 9.32
CA MET A 347 4.45 -3.67 10.65
C MET A 347 5.57 -4.49 11.33
N ARG A 348 5.45 -5.81 11.32
CA ARG A 348 6.43 -6.72 11.90
C ARG A 348 7.78 -6.58 11.24
N MET A 349 7.82 -6.58 9.91
CA MET A 349 9.04 -6.46 9.13
C MET A 349 9.70 -5.09 9.35
N ALA A 350 8.94 -3.99 9.33
CA ALA A 350 9.46 -2.65 9.60
C ALA A 350 10.17 -2.58 10.95
N SER A 351 9.55 -3.13 12.01
CA SER A 351 10.15 -3.15 13.35
C SER A 351 11.42 -4.00 13.41
N ILE A 352 11.37 -5.22 12.87
CA ILE A 352 12.50 -6.17 12.98
C ILE A 352 13.69 -5.70 12.12
N MET A 353 13.44 -5.31 10.88
CA MET A 353 14.51 -4.88 9.96
C MET A 353 15.20 -3.61 10.46
N CYS A 354 14.45 -2.64 10.98
CA CYS A 354 15.04 -1.43 11.55
C CYS A 354 15.93 -1.75 12.76
N LYS A 355 15.46 -2.62 13.69
CA LYS A 355 16.27 -3.06 14.84
C LYS A 355 17.56 -3.74 14.41
N ALA A 356 17.49 -4.60 13.39
CA ALA A 356 18.64 -5.32 12.87
C ALA A 356 19.63 -4.37 12.17
N ALA A 357 19.14 -3.45 11.33
CA ALA A 357 19.97 -2.49 10.61
C ALA A 357 20.66 -1.50 11.56
N ASP A 358 19.92 -0.94 12.50
CA ASP A 358 20.44 0.02 13.49
C ASP A 358 21.24 -0.64 14.62
N ARG A 359 21.20 -1.98 14.73
CA ARG A 359 21.77 -2.74 15.86
C ARG A 359 21.27 -2.20 17.21
N ASN A 360 20.02 -1.81 17.25
CA ASN A 360 19.37 -1.17 18.38
C ASN A 360 17.99 -1.77 18.62
N TYR A 361 17.80 -2.47 19.75
CA TYR A 361 16.52 -3.11 20.07
C TYR A 361 15.40 -2.10 20.39
N GLU A 362 15.71 -0.85 20.69
CA GLU A 362 14.74 0.23 20.93
C GLU A 362 14.26 0.90 19.64
N ALA A 363 14.94 0.68 18.51
CA ALA A 363 14.55 1.24 17.22
C ALA A 363 13.17 0.72 16.80
N ALA A 364 12.42 1.52 16.03
CA ALA A 364 11.09 1.19 15.52
C ALA A 364 10.20 0.49 16.56
N PRO A 365 9.89 1.16 17.70
CA PRO A 365 9.00 0.60 18.71
C PRO A 365 7.61 0.33 18.12
N ALA A 366 6.89 -0.63 18.67
CA ALA A 366 5.60 -1.08 18.17
C ALA A 366 4.59 0.07 17.99
N SER A 367 4.57 1.05 18.91
CA SER A 367 3.72 2.24 18.80
C SER A 367 4.01 3.05 17.53
N ALA A 368 5.29 3.33 17.24
CA ALA A 368 5.67 4.10 16.05
C ALA A 368 5.32 3.38 14.74
N VAL A 369 5.45 2.05 14.73
CA VAL A 369 5.12 1.23 13.56
C VAL A 369 3.59 1.09 13.40
N PHE A 370 2.84 1.01 14.49
CA PHE A 370 1.38 1.03 14.47
C PHE A 370 0.84 2.40 13.99
N ASP A 371 1.44 3.50 14.47
CA ASP A 371 1.13 4.84 13.96
C ASP A 371 1.40 4.96 12.45
N ALA A 372 2.46 4.30 11.96
CA ALA A 372 2.76 4.28 10.52
C ALA A 372 1.70 3.55 9.68
N ALA A 373 0.99 2.58 10.26
CA ALA A 373 -0.12 1.86 9.61
C ALA A 373 -1.50 2.56 9.81
N THR A 374 -1.56 3.65 10.55
CA THR A 374 -2.81 4.33 10.94
C THR A 374 -2.69 5.85 10.76
N LEU A 375 -2.22 6.60 11.76
CA LEU A 375 -2.15 8.06 11.75
C LEU A 375 -1.26 8.61 10.63
N ALA A 376 -0.08 8.01 10.41
CA ALA A 376 0.83 8.45 9.36
C ALA A 376 0.27 8.15 7.96
N GLY A 377 -0.41 7.01 7.79
CA GLY A 377 -1.15 6.69 6.57
C GLY A 377 -2.24 7.73 6.28
N ALA A 378 -3.03 8.11 7.28
CA ALA A 378 -4.03 9.14 7.15
C ALA A 378 -3.41 10.51 6.78
N ALA A 379 -2.34 10.90 7.47
CA ALA A 379 -1.60 12.14 7.19
C ALA A 379 -1.04 12.18 5.77
N ALA A 380 -0.49 11.06 5.27
CA ALA A 380 -0.01 10.95 3.89
C ALA A 380 -1.13 11.21 2.86
N LEU A 381 -2.36 10.77 3.16
CA LEU A 381 -3.54 11.00 2.33
C LEU A 381 -4.19 12.38 2.54
N GLY A 382 -3.58 13.25 3.36
CA GLY A 382 -4.15 14.57 3.69
C GLY A 382 -5.44 14.46 4.52
N ARG A 383 -5.61 13.39 5.33
CA ARG A 383 -6.82 13.10 6.09
C ARG A 383 -6.56 13.13 7.60
N ASP A 384 -7.53 13.65 8.34
CA ASP A 384 -7.51 13.67 9.80
C ASP A 384 -8.76 13.01 10.43
N ASP A 385 -9.61 12.43 9.60
CA ASP A 385 -10.88 11.80 9.95
C ASP A 385 -10.89 10.28 9.77
N ILE A 386 -9.75 9.65 9.45
CA ILE A 386 -9.51 8.21 9.35
C ILE A 386 -8.23 7.82 10.13
N GLY A 387 -7.96 6.51 10.27
CA GLY A 387 -6.78 6.01 10.99
C GLY A 387 -6.80 6.28 12.49
N ARG A 388 -7.96 6.65 13.05
CA ARG A 388 -8.16 6.94 14.47
C ARG A 388 -9.57 6.61 14.92
N LEU A 389 -9.72 6.23 16.20
CA LEU A 389 -11.01 6.09 16.86
C LEU A 389 -11.24 7.33 17.73
N ALA A 390 -11.98 8.30 17.21
CA ALA A 390 -12.30 9.55 17.87
C ALA A 390 -13.69 10.03 17.46
N ASN A 391 -14.31 10.85 18.29
CA ASN A 391 -15.60 11.46 17.96
C ASN A 391 -15.51 12.25 16.64
N GLY A 392 -16.46 12.03 15.73
CA GLY A 392 -16.53 12.67 14.43
C GLY A 392 -15.68 12.00 13.33
N SER A 393 -14.77 11.10 13.66
CA SER A 393 -14.01 10.32 12.66
C SER A 393 -14.94 9.35 11.95
N PHE A 394 -14.54 8.91 10.73
CA PHE A 394 -15.25 7.82 10.08
C PHE A 394 -15.20 6.54 10.91
N ALA A 395 -16.29 5.79 10.88
CA ALA A 395 -16.40 4.49 11.55
C ALA A 395 -15.66 3.41 10.75
N ASP A 396 -14.35 3.58 10.63
CA ASP A 396 -13.40 2.62 10.05
C ASP A 396 -12.64 1.97 11.20
N LEU A 397 -12.97 0.73 11.53
CA LEU A 397 -12.39 0.02 12.66
C LEU A 397 -12.22 -1.48 12.42
N VAL A 398 -11.33 -2.08 13.20
CA VAL A 398 -11.05 -3.52 13.17
C VAL A 398 -11.12 -4.07 14.60
N ILE A 399 -11.77 -5.22 14.75
CA ILE A 399 -11.73 -5.99 16.00
C ILE A 399 -10.81 -7.18 15.77
N VAL A 400 -9.79 -7.29 16.63
CA VAL A 400 -8.80 -8.36 16.62
C VAL A 400 -9.01 -9.24 17.84
N ASP A 401 -9.18 -10.55 17.64
CA ASP A 401 -9.28 -11.52 18.72
C ASP A 401 -7.88 -12.10 19.06
N PRO A 402 -7.29 -11.76 20.21
CA PRO A 402 -5.99 -12.27 20.63
C PRO A 402 -6.06 -13.66 21.30
N ARG A 403 -7.25 -14.20 21.53
CA ARG A 403 -7.47 -15.44 22.31
C ARG A 403 -7.16 -16.68 21.47
N THR A 404 -5.95 -16.75 20.96
CA THR A 404 -5.42 -17.87 20.18
C THR A 404 -4.12 -18.39 20.79
N LEU A 405 -3.77 -19.65 20.51
CA LEU A 405 -2.49 -20.21 20.97
C LEU A 405 -1.28 -19.53 20.37
N THR A 406 -1.43 -18.91 19.21
CA THR A 406 -0.35 -18.17 18.53
C THR A 406 0.02 -16.89 19.26
N ILE A 407 -0.97 -16.20 19.82
CA ILE A 407 -0.78 -14.92 20.52
C ILE A 407 -0.55 -15.17 22.03
N GLY A 408 -1.47 -15.88 22.67
CA GLY A 408 -1.44 -16.08 24.12
C GLY A 408 -1.58 -14.79 24.94
N PRO A 409 -1.40 -14.86 26.26
CA PRO A 409 -1.47 -13.70 27.14
C PRO A 409 -0.40 -12.65 26.77
N ASN A 410 -0.81 -11.41 26.59
CA ASN A 410 0.10 -10.29 26.31
C ASN A 410 -0.37 -9.02 27.04
N PRO A 411 0.50 -8.31 27.75
CA PRO A 411 0.13 -7.13 28.53
C PRO A 411 0.00 -5.85 27.71
N ASP A 412 0.45 -5.85 26.45
CA ASP A 412 0.45 -4.66 25.58
C ASP A 412 -0.20 -4.98 24.23
N PRO A 413 -1.43 -4.48 23.97
CA PRO A 413 -2.15 -4.76 22.74
C PRO A 413 -1.39 -4.37 21.46
N VAL A 414 -0.71 -3.21 21.45
CA VAL A 414 -0.01 -2.73 20.25
C VAL A 414 1.25 -3.56 19.96
N ARG A 415 1.99 -3.98 20.99
CA ARG A 415 3.11 -4.92 20.80
C ARG A 415 2.62 -6.26 20.25
N MET A 416 1.50 -6.74 20.76
CA MET A 416 0.86 -7.96 20.29
C MET A 416 0.46 -7.82 18.81
N LEU A 417 -0.22 -6.73 18.43
CA LEU A 417 -0.64 -6.47 17.05
C LEU A 417 0.56 -6.48 16.09
N VAL A 418 1.63 -5.77 16.42
CA VAL A 418 2.80 -5.65 15.55
C VAL A 418 3.59 -6.97 15.44
N HIS A 419 3.77 -7.69 16.54
CA HIS A 419 4.71 -8.80 16.56
C HIS A 419 4.08 -10.20 16.45
N LEU A 420 2.80 -10.34 16.79
CA LEU A 420 2.16 -11.66 16.90
C LEU A 420 0.91 -11.81 16.06
N ALA A 421 0.08 -10.74 15.92
CA ALA A 421 -1.18 -10.82 15.21
C ALA A 421 -1.00 -11.03 13.70
N GLY A 422 -2.02 -11.58 13.08
CA GLY A 422 -2.13 -11.79 11.64
C GLY A 422 -3.60 -11.79 11.20
N PRO A 423 -3.88 -12.07 9.93
CA PRO A 423 -5.22 -12.01 9.38
C PRO A 423 -6.22 -12.96 10.06
N ASP A 424 -5.75 -14.09 10.59
CA ASP A 424 -6.60 -15.06 11.29
C ASP A 424 -7.14 -14.54 12.63
N ASN A 425 -6.56 -13.45 13.12
CA ASN A 425 -7.01 -12.77 14.34
C ASN A 425 -8.02 -11.66 14.05
N VAL A 426 -8.21 -11.27 12.79
CA VAL A 426 -9.18 -10.24 12.38
C VAL A 426 -10.58 -10.85 12.41
N GLU A 427 -11.35 -10.44 13.40
CA GLU A 427 -12.72 -10.94 13.59
C GLU A 427 -13.77 -10.08 12.88
N LEU A 428 -13.62 -8.75 12.97
CA LEU A 428 -14.55 -7.81 12.37
C LEU A 428 -13.81 -6.65 11.72
N VAL A 429 -14.27 -6.26 10.52
CA VAL A 429 -13.83 -5.02 9.86
C VAL A 429 -15.06 -4.20 9.50
N MET A 430 -15.03 -2.94 9.89
CA MET A 430 -16.07 -1.95 9.58
C MET A 430 -15.46 -0.80 8.79
N VAL A 431 -16.14 -0.37 7.73
CA VAL A 431 -15.77 0.81 6.92
C VAL A 431 -16.98 1.71 6.74
N GLY A 432 -16.90 2.94 7.23
CA GLY A 432 -18.01 3.87 7.19
C GLY A 432 -19.28 3.25 7.82
N GLY A 433 -19.15 2.64 8.99
CA GLY A 433 -20.25 2.00 9.70
C GLY A 433 -20.76 0.67 9.12
N ARG A 434 -20.30 0.26 7.93
CA ARG A 434 -20.69 -1.01 7.29
C ARG A 434 -19.74 -2.12 7.73
N VAL A 435 -20.27 -3.23 8.21
CA VAL A 435 -19.49 -4.42 8.55
C VAL A 435 -19.20 -5.20 7.27
N LEU A 436 -17.93 -5.31 6.90
CA LEU A 436 -17.45 -5.95 5.67
C LEU A 436 -16.76 -7.30 5.93
N VAL A 437 -16.30 -7.51 7.16
CA VAL A 437 -15.82 -8.80 7.67
C VAL A 437 -16.49 -9.05 9.01
N GLU A 438 -17.00 -10.26 9.23
CA GLU A 438 -17.58 -10.69 10.49
C GLU A 438 -17.26 -12.16 10.75
N GLY A 439 -16.89 -12.49 11.98
CA GLY A 439 -16.44 -13.85 12.32
C GLY A 439 -15.24 -14.29 11.48
N GLY A 440 -14.39 -13.33 11.10
CA GLY A 440 -13.23 -13.56 10.26
C GLY A 440 -13.56 -13.93 8.80
N ARG A 441 -14.74 -13.59 8.27
CA ARG A 441 -15.13 -13.85 6.88
C ARG A 441 -15.74 -12.61 6.24
N LEU A 442 -15.56 -12.49 4.93
CA LEU A 442 -16.21 -11.44 4.16
C LEU A 442 -17.73 -11.55 4.24
N THR A 443 -18.41 -10.41 4.43
CA THR A 443 -19.88 -10.33 4.39
C THR A 443 -20.41 -9.95 3.01
N VAL A 444 -19.54 -9.45 2.14
CA VAL A 444 -19.90 -8.85 0.85
C VAL A 444 -19.67 -9.76 -0.35
N ALA A 445 -18.92 -10.84 -0.19
CA ALA A 445 -18.60 -11.76 -1.28
C ALA A 445 -18.22 -13.15 -0.76
N ASP A 446 -18.32 -14.17 -1.63
CA ASP A 446 -17.90 -15.55 -1.33
C ASP A 446 -16.38 -15.70 -1.57
N GLU A 447 -15.63 -15.93 -0.48
CA GLU A 447 -14.17 -16.11 -0.51
C GLU A 447 -13.73 -17.30 -1.39
N ARG A 448 -14.53 -18.39 -1.45
CA ARG A 448 -14.20 -19.55 -2.27
C ARG A 448 -14.31 -19.24 -3.76
N GLN A 449 -15.35 -18.49 -4.13
CA GLN A 449 -15.51 -18.02 -5.50
C GLN A 449 -14.36 -17.10 -5.91
N ILE A 450 -14.00 -16.12 -5.06
CA ILE A 450 -12.88 -15.22 -5.31
C ILE A 450 -11.57 -16.00 -5.53
N LEU A 451 -11.30 -16.99 -4.68
CA LEU A 451 -10.09 -17.83 -4.81
C LEU A 451 -10.09 -18.62 -6.12
N ALA A 452 -11.22 -19.19 -6.52
CA ALA A 452 -11.33 -19.93 -7.78
C ALA A 452 -11.11 -19.02 -9.01
N GLU A 453 -11.72 -17.83 -9.01
CA GLU A 453 -11.56 -16.84 -10.07
C GLU A 453 -10.09 -16.35 -10.16
N ALA A 454 -9.45 -16.05 -9.03
CA ALA A 454 -8.06 -15.64 -8.98
C ALA A 454 -7.09 -16.75 -9.43
N ALA A 455 -7.37 -18.01 -9.07
CA ALA A 455 -6.59 -19.16 -9.53
C ALA A 455 -6.67 -19.33 -11.06
N ALA A 456 -7.88 -19.24 -11.62
CA ALA A 456 -8.08 -19.35 -13.07
C ALA A 456 -7.37 -18.21 -13.84
N SER A 457 -7.41 -16.97 -13.31
CA SER A 457 -6.66 -15.84 -13.87
C SER A 457 -5.16 -16.11 -13.85
N SER A 458 -4.62 -16.56 -12.71
CA SER A 458 -3.20 -16.89 -12.54
C SER A 458 -2.74 -17.98 -13.52
N ASP A 459 -3.50 -19.05 -13.64
CA ASP A 459 -3.20 -20.16 -14.56
C ASP A 459 -3.11 -19.66 -16.02
N GLY A 460 -4.04 -18.79 -16.43
CA GLY A 460 -4.06 -18.18 -17.75
C GLY A 460 -2.84 -17.30 -18.01
N VAL A 461 -2.49 -16.43 -17.06
CA VAL A 461 -1.31 -15.56 -17.15
C VAL A 461 -0.02 -16.37 -17.19
N TRP A 462 0.13 -17.36 -16.31
CA TRP A 462 1.35 -18.18 -16.24
C TRP A 462 1.52 -19.10 -17.45
N ALA A 463 0.44 -19.65 -18.01
CA ALA A 463 0.50 -20.42 -19.26
C ALA A 463 0.99 -19.55 -20.43
N GLY A 464 0.58 -18.29 -20.48
CA GLY A 464 1.03 -17.31 -21.48
C GLY A 464 2.45 -16.79 -21.30
N TYR A 465 3.08 -16.99 -20.15
CA TYR A 465 4.34 -16.36 -19.76
C TYR A 465 5.47 -16.50 -20.81
N ARG A 466 5.58 -17.66 -21.47
CA ARG A 466 6.59 -17.92 -22.52
C ARG A 466 6.54 -16.90 -23.66
N GLN A 467 5.36 -16.37 -23.98
CA GLN A 467 5.16 -15.40 -25.07
C GLN A 467 5.73 -14.02 -24.71
N TYR A 468 5.79 -13.72 -23.41
CA TYR A 468 6.22 -12.42 -22.87
C TYR A 468 7.67 -12.45 -22.40
N ASN A 469 8.19 -13.62 -22.03
CA ASN A 469 9.56 -13.76 -21.60
C ASN A 469 10.51 -13.53 -22.81
N PRO A 470 11.48 -12.58 -22.74
CA PRO A 470 12.39 -12.27 -23.84
C PRO A 470 13.18 -13.47 -24.34
N LYS A 471 13.47 -14.42 -23.44
CA LYS A 471 14.19 -15.67 -23.75
C LYS A 471 13.26 -16.83 -24.14
N GLY A 472 11.94 -16.59 -24.22
CA GLY A 472 10.95 -17.61 -24.51
C GLY A 472 10.85 -18.72 -23.45
N GLN A 473 11.25 -18.44 -22.21
CA GLN A 473 11.23 -19.40 -21.11
C GLN A 473 9.81 -19.58 -20.56
N ALA A 474 9.48 -20.80 -20.14
CA ALA A 474 8.28 -21.06 -19.37
C ALA A 474 8.45 -20.54 -17.92
N VAL A 475 7.34 -20.35 -17.22
CA VAL A 475 7.34 -19.95 -15.79
C VAL A 475 8.25 -20.83 -14.95
N SER A 476 8.14 -22.17 -15.10
CA SER A 476 8.96 -23.12 -14.35
C SER A 476 10.46 -23.06 -14.61
N ALA A 477 10.88 -22.49 -15.74
CA ALA A 477 12.29 -22.27 -16.06
C ALA A 477 12.79 -20.91 -15.54
N ALA A 478 11.93 -19.87 -15.60
CA ALA A 478 12.25 -18.54 -15.09
C ALA A 478 12.16 -18.48 -13.54
N PHE A 479 11.21 -19.20 -12.98
CA PHE A 479 10.95 -19.32 -11.53
C PHE A 479 10.89 -20.81 -11.18
N PRO A 480 12.04 -21.48 -11.03
CA PRO A 480 12.08 -22.92 -10.79
C PRO A 480 11.40 -23.28 -9.47
N PRO A 481 10.71 -24.43 -9.42
CA PRO A 481 10.09 -24.89 -8.18
C PRO A 481 11.18 -25.20 -7.13
N SER A 482 10.85 -25.00 -5.85
CA SER A 482 11.77 -25.25 -4.72
C SER A 482 12.26 -26.69 -4.67
N TYR A 483 11.44 -27.64 -5.13
CA TYR A 483 11.76 -29.07 -5.19
C TYR A 483 11.32 -29.66 -6.53
N ARG A 484 12.04 -30.65 -7.01
CA ARG A 484 11.63 -31.45 -8.15
C ARG A 484 10.38 -32.30 -7.83
N THR A 485 9.58 -32.59 -8.84
CA THR A 485 8.46 -33.52 -8.69
C THR A 485 8.99 -34.95 -8.46
N PHE A 486 8.41 -35.66 -7.51
CA PHE A 486 8.76 -37.08 -7.28
C PHE A 486 8.53 -37.89 -8.56
N GLY A 487 9.54 -38.65 -8.99
CA GLY A 487 9.49 -39.44 -10.21
C GLY A 487 9.90 -38.68 -11.50
N SER A 488 10.15 -37.37 -11.49
CA SER A 488 10.79 -36.69 -12.61
C SER A 488 12.27 -37.08 -12.71
N GLN A 489 12.75 -37.35 -13.93
CA GLN A 489 14.19 -37.51 -14.15
C GLN A 489 14.93 -36.20 -13.80
N PRO A 490 16.20 -36.29 -13.27
CA PRO A 490 16.99 -35.13 -12.94
C PRO A 490 17.30 -34.25 -14.16
#